data_c67c0773d4ebc2546ccd7305544f17d2
#
_entry.id   c67c0773d4ebc2546ccd7305544f17d2
#
_cell.length_a   1.000
_cell.length_b   1.000
_cell.length_c   1.000
_cell.angle_alpha   90.00
_cell.angle_beta   90.00
_cell.angle_gamma   90.00
#
_symmetry.space_group_name_H-M   'P 1'
#
loop_
_entity.id
_entity.type
_entity.pdbx_description
1 polymer ?
#
loop_
_entity_poly.entity_id
_entity_poly.type
_entity_poly.pdbx_seq_one_letter_code
_entity_poly.pdbx_strand_id
1 'polypeptide(L)'
;MVIAFIPVRGGSKSIPLKNIKPFCGKPLVCWNIEALEQCKEVDEIIVATDSDKIEETVVSQAYKKTKVYHRLAENACDTASTESVMLEYIRYTQLAEDDIFMLVQATSPLTETLHFTEALDMYSKGEYDSILTCVRNYRFFWNEDGTSMNYDYENRPRRQNFSGMLMENGAFYINKVGNILESGNRLSGHIG
;
A
#
# COMPACT_ATOMS: atom_id res chain seq x y z
N MET A 1 -16.12 -2.15 -8.51
CA MET A 1 -15.08 -3.21 -8.46
C MET A 1 -14.02 -2.80 -7.46
N VAL A 2 -13.34 -3.77 -6.79
CA VAL A 2 -12.22 -3.52 -5.89
C VAL A 2 -10.93 -4.06 -6.51
N ILE A 3 -10.00 -3.17 -6.81
CA ILE A 3 -8.72 -3.49 -7.44
C ILE A 3 -7.60 -3.29 -6.42
N ALA A 4 -6.83 -4.34 -6.13
CA ALA A 4 -5.60 -4.25 -5.38
C ALA A 4 -4.40 -4.07 -6.32
N PHE A 5 -3.66 -2.98 -6.15
CA PHE A 5 -2.55 -2.60 -7.01
C PHE A 5 -1.22 -2.66 -6.25
N ILE A 6 -0.29 -3.47 -6.72
CA ILE A 6 1.02 -3.71 -6.09
C ILE A 6 2.13 -3.24 -7.04
N PRO A 7 2.63 -2.00 -6.88
CA PRO A 7 3.73 -1.51 -7.69
C PRO A 7 5.07 -2.09 -7.20
N VAL A 8 5.71 -2.89 -8.05
CA VAL A 8 6.99 -3.54 -7.77
C VAL A 8 7.96 -3.37 -8.93
N ARG A 9 9.04 -2.63 -8.71
CA ARG A 9 10.05 -2.42 -9.76
C ARG A 9 11.23 -3.38 -9.61
N GLY A 10 11.89 -3.69 -10.75
CA GLY A 10 13.11 -4.48 -10.78
C GLY A 10 14.32 -3.76 -10.20
N GLY A 11 14.39 -2.44 -10.42
CA GLY A 11 15.52 -1.57 -10.06
C GLY A 11 15.54 -1.12 -8.60
N SER A 12 15.54 -2.01 -7.62
CA SER A 12 15.72 -1.63 -6.21
C SER A 12 17.18 -1.32 -5.89
N LYS A 13 17.49 -0.07 -5.49
CA LYS A 13 18.87 0.39 -5.20
C LYS A 13 19.51 -0.30 -3.99
N SER A 14 18.78 -0.42 -2.90
CA SER A 14 19.32 -0.97 -1.64
C SER A 14 19.43 -2.49 -1.65
N ILE A 15 18.50 -3.17 -2.29
CA ILE A 15 18.46 -4.64 -2.38
C ILE A 15 18.02 -5.01 -3.80
N PRO A 16 18.94 -5.47 -4.67
CA PRO A 16 18.57 -5.88 -6.03
C PRO A 16 17.46 -6.93 -6.04
N LEU A 17 16.45 -6.73 -6.90
CA LEU A 17 15.28 -7.60 -7.04
C LEU A 17 14.58 -7.91 -5.70
N LYS A 18 14.53 -6.94 -4.78
CA LYS A 18 13.98 -7.07 -3.42
C LYS A 18 12.65 -7.79 -3.40
N ASN A 19 11.75 -7.44 -4.33
CA ASN A 19 10.36 -7.90 -4.32
C ASN A 19 10.20 -9.40 -4.62
N ILE A 20 11.20 -10.04 -5.24
CA ILE A 20 11.21 -11.48 -5.50
C ILE A 20 12.27 -12.23 -4.70
N LYS A 21 13.00 -11.55 -3.80
CA LYS A 21 13.87 -12.25 -2.86
C LYS A 21 13.06 -13.13 -1.93
N PRO A 22 13.54 -14.35 -1.63
CA PRO A 22 12.91 -15.21 -0.64
C PRO A 22 12.87 -14.54 0.74
N PHE A 23 11.68 -14.44 1.30
CA PHE A 23 11.39 -14.04 2.66
C PHE A 23 10.56 -15.15 3.31
N CYS A 24 11.09 -15.80 4.34
CA CYS A 24 10.43 -16.95 4.99
C CYS A 24 9.92 -18.01 3.99
N GLY A 25 10.78 -18.39 3.02
CA GLY A 25 10.51 -19.50 2.10
C GLY A 25 9.82 -19.16 0.80
N LYS A 26 9.32 -17.93 0.59
CA LYS A 26 8.69 -17.51 -0.67
C LYS A 26 9.07 -16.09 -1.09
N PRO A 27 8.91 -15.69 -2.37
CA PRO A 27 9.19 -14.33 -2.83
C PRO A 27 8.42 -13.28 -2.02
N LEU A 28 9.05 -12.15 -1.71
CA LEU A 28 8.48 -11.10 -0.85
C LEU A 28 7.09 -10.64 -1.31
N VAL A 29 6.92 -10.39 -2.62
CA VAL A 29 5.64 -9.92 -3.20
C VAL A 29 4.51 -10.95 -3.03
N CYS A 30 4.82 -12.24 -3.01
CA CYS A 30 3.84 -13.31 -2.92
C CYS A 30 3.09 -13.33 -1.58
N TRP A 31 3.65 -12.77 -0.52
CA TRP A 31 2.97 -12.67 0.78
C TRP A 31 1.70 -11.84 0.70
N ASN A 32 1.79 -10.64 0.12
CA ASN A 32 0.61 -9.78 -0.05
C ASN A 32 -0.35 -10.33 -1.10
N ILE A 33 0.16 -10.90 -2.21
CA ILE A 33 -0.68 -11.50 -3.24
C ILE A 33 -1.54 -12.61 -2.64
N GLU A 34 -0.96 -13.54 -1.88
CA GLU A 34 -1.71 -14.64 -1.27
C GLU A 34 -2.75 -14.18 -0.25
N ALA A 35 -2.43 -13.16 0.54
CA ALA A 35 -3.39 -12.56 1.47
C ALA A 35 -4.56 -11.90 0.72
N LEU A 36 -4.30 -11.24 -0.41
CA LEU A 36 -5.31 -10.62 -1.27
C LEU A 36 -6.13 -11.65 -2.06
N GLU A 37 -5.52 -12.74 -2.54
CA GLU A 37 -6.23 -13.85 -3.21
C GLU A 37 -7.32 -14.47 -2.31
N GLN A 38 -7.09 -14.47 -0.99
CA GLN A 38 -8.03 -14.96 0.01
C GLN A 38 -9.08 -13.91 0.43
N CYS A 39 -8.87 -12.64 0.15
CA CYS A 39 -9.80 -11.55 0.46
C CYS A 39 -10.96 -11.58 -0.55
N LYS A 40 -12.16 -11.89 -0.09
CA LYS A 40 -13.34 -12.08 -0.97
C LYS A 40 -13.80 -10.78 -1.62
N GLU A 41 -13.58 -9.68 -0.94
CA GLU A 41 -13.96 -8.34 -1.34
C GLU A 41 -13.10 -7.79 -2.49
N VAL A 42 -11.90 -8.37 -2.71
CA VAL A 42 -10.99 -7.98 -3.80
C VAL A 42 -11.36 -8.75 -5.07
N ASP A 43 -11.65 -8.03 -6.14
CA ASP A 43 -12.02 -8.60 -7.45
C ASP A 43 -10.79 -8.92 -8.29
N GLU A 44 -9.82 -8.00 -8.35
CA GLU A 44 -8.59 -8.14 -9.14
C GLU A 44 -7.36 -7.68 -8.36
N ILE A 45 -6.22 -8.35 -8.63
CA ILE A 45 -4.92 -8.00 -8.09
C ILE A 45 -3.98 -7.69 -9.25
N ILE A 46 -3.41 -6.49 -9.26
CA ILE A 46 -2.54 -6.01 -10.32
C ILE A 46 -1.13 -5.84 -9.80
N VAL A 47 -0.21 -6.64 -10.31
CA VAL A 47 1.22 -6.48 -10.04
C VAL A 47 1.83 -5.63 -11.14
N ALA A 48 2.13 -4.36 -10.83
CA ALA A 48 2.69 -3.43 -11.81
C ALA A 48 4.23 -3.44 -11.76
N THR A 49 4.86 -3.94 -12.83
CA THR A 49 6.31 -4.11 -12.87
C THR A 49 6.91 -3.70 -14.21
N ASP A 50 8.21 -3.44 -14.20
CA ASP A 50 9.10 -3.20 -15.36
C ASP A 50 10.06 -4.37 -15.58
N SER A 51 9.88 -5.48 -14.86
CA SER A 51 10.86 -6.58 -14.82
C SER A 51 10.25 -7.91 -15.21
N ASP A 52 10.75 -8.50 -16.29
CA ASP A 52 10.36 -9.84 -16.75
C ASP A 52 10.55 -10.91 -15.65
N LYS A 53 11.60 -10.79 -14.83
CA LYS A 53 11.86 -11.71 -13.72
C LYS A 53 10.79 -11.66 -12.63
N ILE A 54 10.25 -10.47 -12.36
CA ILE A 54 9.14 -10.31 -11.41
C ILE A 54 7.87 -10.90 -12.01
N GLU A 55 7.59 -10.62 -13.28
CA GLU A 55 6.47 -11.22 -14.00
C GLU A 55 6.53 -12.73 -14.01
N GLU A 56 7.65 -13.32 -14.46
CA GLU A 56 7.86 -14.78 -14.47
C GLU A 56 7.62 -15.39 -13.08
N THR A 57 8.13 -14.72 -12.02
CA THR A 57 7.93 -15.17 -10.64
C THR A 57 6.46 -15.17 -10.25
N VAL A 58 5.72 -14.12 -10.59
CA VAL A 58 4.29 -13.98 -10.22
C VAL A 58 3.44 -14.94 -11.04
N VAL A 59 3.64 -15.00 -12.36
CA VAL A 59 2.87 -15.86 -13.27
C VAL A 59 3.07 -17.34 -12.94
N SER A 60 4.29 -17.75 -12.56
CA SER A 60 4.58 -19.15 -12.18
C SER A 60 3.77 -19.65 -10.98
N GLN A 61 3.22 -18.76 -10.15
CA GLN A 61 2.39 -19.14 -8.99
C GLN A 61 0.93 -19.48 -9.36
N ALA A 62 0.50 -19.18 -10.60
CA ALA A 62 -0.84 -19.47 -11.12
C ALA A 62 -1.99 -18.96 -10.21
N TYR A 63 -1.86 -17.76 -9.67
CA TYR A 63 -2.90 -17.08 -8.90
C TYR A 63 -4.16 -16.83 -9.74
N LYS A 64 -5.33 -16.77 -9.10
CA LYS A 64 -6.62 -16.70 -9.82
C LYS A 64 -7.06 -15.28 -10.15
N LYS A 65 -6.83 -14.32 -9.21
CA LYS A 65 -7.24 -12.92 -9.33
C LYS A 65 -6.10 -12.03 -9.82
N THR A 66 -4.86 -12.55 -9.86
CA THR A 66 -3.64 -11.76 -10.09
C THR A 66 -3.30 -11.67 -11.57
N LYS A 67 -3.10 -10.44 -12.02
CA LYS A 67 -2.61 -10.09 -13.36
C LYS A 67 -1.33 -9.26 -13.24
N VAL A 68 -0.47 -9.34 -14.24
CA VAL A 68 0.71 -8.48 -14.34
C VAL A 68 0.43 -7.34 -15.30
N TYR A 69 0.82 -6.14 -14.91
CA TYR A 69 0.80 -4.94 -15.73
C TYR A 69 2.22 -4.44 -15.96
N HIS A 70 2.63 -4.35 -17.23
CA HIS A 70 3.90 -3.74 -17.60
C HIS A 70 3.77 -2.22 -17.60
N ARG A 71 4.44 -1.57 -16.65
CA ARG A 71 4.44 -0.11 -16.57
C ARG A 71 5.31 0.51 -17.68
N LEU A 72 4.95 1.70 -18.11
CA LEU A 72 5.71 2.45 -19.09
C LEU A 72 7.13 2.77 -18.59
N ALA A 73 8.08 2.87 -19.51
CA ALA A 73 9.49 3.12 -19.19
C ALA A 73 9.70 4.41 -18.39
N GLU A 74 8.90 5.45 -18.65
CA GLU A 74 8.92 6.72 -17.91
C GLU A 74 8.56 6.56 -16.43
N ASN A 75 7.71 5.59 -16.10
CA ASN A 75 7.31 5.24 -14.74
C ASN A 75 8.11 4.07 -14.14
N ALA A 76 9.11 3.57 -14.86
CA ALA A 76 10.05 2.55 -14.38
C ALA A 76 11.34 3.16 -13.82
N CYS A 77 11.55 4.48 -13.96
CA CYS A 77 12.75 5.18 -13.50
C CYS A 77 12.76 5.39 -11.97
N ASP A 78 13.94 5.76 -11.45
CA ASP A 78 14.15 5.98 -10.00
C ASP A 78 13.39 7.18 -9.43
N THR A 79 13.04 8.14 -10.27
CA THR A 79 12.33 9.37 -9.90
C THR A 79 10.80 9.24 -10.03
N ALA A 80 10.31 8.17 -10.63
CA ALA A 80 8.89 7.92 -10.75
C ALA A 80 8.24 7.73 -9.37
N SER A 81 7.19 8.50 -9.10
CA SER A 81 6.41 8.35 -7.87
C SER A 81 5.49 7.12 -7.95
N THR A 82 5.03 6.64 -6.80
CA THR A 82 4.00 5.59 -6.77
C THR A 82 2.72 6.09 -7.42
N GLU A 83 2.37 7.35 -7.22
CA GLU A 83 1.18 7.97 -7.79
C GLU A 83 1.23 8.01 -9.31
N SER A 84 2.39 8.28 -9.93
CA SER A 84 2.50 8.29 -11.39
C SER A 84 2.19 6.92 -11.99
N VAL A 85 2.61 5.84 -11.34
CA VAL A 85 2.32 4.45 -11.77
C VAL A 85 0.84 4.11 -11.57
N MET A 86 0.23 4.54 -10.46
CA MET A 86 -1.20 4.37 -10.21
C MET A 86 -2.04 5.07 -11.27
N LEU A 87 -1.75 6.36 -11.53
CA LEU A 87 -2.47 7.18 -12.51
C LEU A 87 -2.29 6.64 -13.95
N GLU A 88 -1.10 6.14 -14.28
CA GLU A 88 -0.84 5.45 -15.55
C GLU A 88 -1.80 4.26 -15.73
N TYR A 89 -1.83 3.35 -14.74
CA TYR A 89 -2.67 2.16 -14.80
C TYR A 89 -4.16 2.52 -14.88
N ILE A 90 -4.64 3.42 -14.03
CA ILE A 90 -6.04 3.87 -13.99
C ILE A 90 -6.47 4.43 -15.36
N ARG A 91 -5.64 5.29 -15.96
CA ARG A 91 -5.93 5.90 -17.28
C ARG A 91 -5.86 4.89 -18.42
N TYR A 92 -4.88 3.99 -18.37
CA TYR A 92 -4.71 2.96 -19.41
C TYR A 92 -5.88 1.98 -19.44
N THR A 93 -6.37 1.56 -18.29
CA THR A 93 -7.47 0.58 -18.16
C THR A 93 -8.85 1.22 -18.16
N GLN A 94 -8.95 2.55 -18.10
CA GLN A 94 -10.21 3.30 -18.04
C GLN A 94 -11.13 2.80 -16.92
N LEU A 95 -10.59 2.62 -15.71
CA LEU A 95 -11.37 2.22 -14.54
C LEU A 95 -12.50 3.23 -14.30
N ALA A 96 -13.63 2.73 -13.79
CA ALA A 96 -14.76 3.60 -13.43
C ALA A 96 -14.40 4.44 -12.19
N GLU A 97 -14.91 5.69 -12.14
CA GLU A 97 -14.63 6.61 -11.02
C GLU A 97 -15.09 6.07 -9.67
N ASP A 98 -16.13 5.23 -9.66
CA ASP A 98 -16.66 4.58 -8.46
C ASP A 98 -15.94 3.28 -8.08
N ASP A 99 -14.98 2.82 -8.88
CA ASP A 99 -14.16 1.67 -8.52
C ASP A 99 -13.29 2.01 -7.30
N ILE A 100 -13.09 1.02 -6.43
CA ILE A 100 -12.23 1.12 -5.26
C ILE A 100 -10.83 0.67 -5.64
N PHE A 101 -9.86 1.54 -5.41
CA PHE A 101 -8.45 1.30 -5.68
C PHE A 101 -7.69 1.14 -4.37
N MET A 102 -7.10 -0.04 -4.17
CA MET A 102 -6.28 -0.36 -3.01
C MET A 102 -4.81 -0.43 -3.43
N LEU A 103 -4.02 0.59 -3.09
CA LEU A 103 -2.57 0.55 -3.24
C LEU A 103 -1.96 -0.30 -2.14
N VAL A 104 -1.24 -1.37 -2.48
CA VAL A 104 -0.60 -2.28 -1.53
C VAL A 104 0.91 -2.30 -1.74
N GLN A 105 1.68 -2.19 -0.66
CA GLN A 105 3.13 -2.19 -0.73
C GLN A 105 3.71 -3.57 -0.39
N ALA A 106 4.42 -4.18 -1.34
CA ALA A 106 5.05 -5.49 -1.19
C ALA A 106 6.05 -5.58 -0.02
N THR A 107 6.49 -4.44 0.49
CA THR A 107 7.43 -4.34 1.63
C THR A 107 6.78 -4.55 2.99
N SER A 108 5.49 -4.82 3.04
CA SER A 108 4.74 -5.12 4.27
C SER A 108 4.22 -6.57 4.25
N PRO A 109 5.11 -7.58 4.29
CA PRO A 109 4.73 -8.99 4.10
C PRO A 109 3.92 -9.60 5.25
N LEU A 110 3.76 -8.89 6.36
CA LEU A 110 2.97 -9.34 7.50
C LEU A 110 1.51 -8.84 7.43
N THR A 111 1.11 -8.24 6.32
CA THR A 111 -0.29 -7.89 6.09
C THR A 111 -1.08 -9.16 5.78
N GLU A 112 -2.13 -9.40 6.55
CA GLU A 112 -2.99 -10.58 6.45
C GLU A 112 -4.31 -10.24 5.77
N THR A 113 -5.02 -11.25 5.27
CA THR A 113 -6.35 -11.12 4.66
C THR A 113 -7.32 -10.33 5.54
N LEU A 114 -7.30 -10.58 6.85
CA LEU A 114 -8.16 -9.90 7.81
C LEU A 114 -7.97 -8.37 7.79
N HIS A 115 -6.73 -7.89 7.67
CA HIS A 115 -6.46 -6.46 7.63
C HIS A 115 -7.10 -5.78 6.39
N PHE A 116 -7.08 -6.46 5.23
CA PHE A 116 -7.74 -5.97 4.02
C PHE A 116 -9.26 -5.96 4.16
N THR A 117 -9.84 -7.05 4.67
CA THR A 117 -11.29 -7.18 4.88
C THR A 117 -11.80 -6.13 5.86
N GLU A 118 -11.15 -5.94 7.01
CA GLU A 118 -11.54 -4.94 8.01
C GLU A 118 -11.46 -3.50 7.46
N ALA A 119 -10.42 -3.20 6.68
CA ALA A 119 -10.28 -1.87 6.08
C ALA A 119 -11.32 -1.60 4.99
N LEU A 120 -11.65 -2.61 4.16
CA LEU A 120 -12.71 -2.50 3.17
C LEU A 120 -14.10 -2.38 3.81
N ASP A 121 -14.36 -3.12 4.90
CA ASP A 121 -15.59 -2.97 5.68
C ASP A 121 -15.70 -1.57 6.28
N MET A 122 -14.61 -1.03 6.86
CA MET A 122 -14.57 0.34 7.37
C MET A 122 -14.83 1.37 6.26
N TYR A 123 -14.20 1.19 5.10
CA TYR A 123 -14.39 2.08 3.94
C TYR A 123 -15.83 2.05 3.41
N SER A 124 -16.43 0.86 3.37
CA SER A 124 -17.80 0.67 2.84
C SER A 124 -18.89 1.39 3.64
N LYS A 125 -18.62 1.77 4.91
CA LYS A 125 -19.54 2.54 5.76
C LYS A 125 -19.71 3.99 5.31
N GLY A 126 -18.84 4.47 4.41
CA GLY A 126 -18.95 5.80 3.81
C GLY A 126 -18.59 6.96 4.75
N GLU A 127 -17.94 6.68 5.87
CA GLU A 127 -17.51 7.71 6.82
C GLU A 127 -16.21 8.41 6.37
N TYR A 128 -15.44 7.75 5.49
CA TYR A 128 -14.13 8.20 5.02
C TYR A 128 -14.05 8.22 3.49
N ASP A 129 -13.38 9.22 2.96
CA ASP A 129 -13.08 9.34 1.54
C ASP A 129 -11.87 8.50 1.14
N SER A 130 -10.93 8.31 2.06
CA SER A 130 -9.79 7.42 1.88
C SER A 130 -9.32 6.81 3.21
N ILE A 131 -8.57 5.71 3.14
CA ILE A 131 -8.03 5.01 4.31
C ILE A 131 -6.53 4.80 4.14
N LEU A 132 -5.79 4.93 5.25
CA LEU A 132 -4.39 4.52 5.37
C LEU A 132 -4.19 3.57 6.54
N THR A 133 -3.13 2.79 6.46
CA THR A 133 -2.74 1.90 7.56
C THR A 133 -1.74 2.56 8.50
N CYS A 134 -2.00 2.44 9.79
CA CYS A 134 -1.15 2.97 10.84
C CYS A 134 -0.83 1.92 11.91
N VAL A 135 0.28 2.14 12.60
CA VAL A 135 0.61 1.43 13.83
C VAL A 135 0.68 2.43 15.00
N ARG A 136 0.15 2.04 16.15
CA ARG A 136 0.26 2.87 17.33
C ARG A 136 1.65 2.80 17.92
N ASN A 137 2.35 3.94 17.91
CA ASN A 137 3.72 4.08 18.41
C ASN A 137 3.71 4.77 19.78
N TYR A 138 4.37 4.15 20.77
CA TYR A 138 4.47 4.65 22.15
C TYR A 138 5.84 5.27 22.45
N ARG A 139 6.54 5.78 21.41
CA ARG A 139 7.79 6.50 21.57
C ARG A 139 7.54 7.98 21.82
N PHE A 140 8.45 8.59 22.56
CA PHE A 140 8.49 10.04 22.75
C PHE A 140 9.34 10.67 21.65
N PHE A 141 8.79 11.67 20.97
CA PHE A 141 9.46 12.35 19.86
C PHE A 141 9.82 13.78 20.26
N TRP A 142 10.91 14.26 19.68
CA TRP A 142 11.44 15.61 19.88
C TRP A 142 11.63 16.28 18.53
N ASN A 143 11.41 17.59 18.47
CA ASN A 143 11.79 18.41 17.34
C ASN A 143 13.29 18.72 17.39
N GLU A 144 13.88 19.11 16.25
CA GLU A 144 15.31 19.45 16.16
C GLU A 144 15.65 20.70 17.00
N ASP A 145 14.68 21.57 17.28
CA ASP A 145 14.84 22.76 18.14
C ASP A 145 14.86 22.43 19.64
N GLY A 146 14.76 21.14 20.02
CA GLY A 146 14.77 20.69 21.40
C GLY A 146 13.41 20.78 22.11
N THR A 147 12.31 21.02 21.37
CA THR A 147 10.95 20.96 21.95
C THR A 147 10.38 19.54 21.85
N SER A 148 9.62 19.11 22.85
CA SER A 148 8.93 17.81 22.81
C SER A 148 7.74 17.89 21.86
N MET A 149 7.53 16.80 21.05
CA MET A 149 6.50 16.78 20.02
C MET A 149 5.16 16.23 20.54
N ASN A 150 5.18 15.15 21.31
CA ASN A 150 3.97 14.37 21.60
C ASN A 150 3.75 14.05 23.08
N TYR A 151 4.48 14.70 23.97
CA TYR A 151 4.29 14.55 25.42
C TYR A 151 4.81 15.80 26.16
N ASP A 152 4.36 15.98 27.39
CA ASP A 152 4.93 16.98 28.32
C ASP A 152 6.19 16.39 28.97
N TYR A 153 7.37 16.95 28.67
CA TYR A 153 8.63 16.45 29.21
C TYR A 153 8.83 16.79 30.69
N GLU A 154 8.18 17.85 31.19
CA GLU A 154 8.22 18.24 32.60
C GLU A 154 7.36 17.30 33.47
N ASN A 155 6.25 16.79 32.89
CA ASN A 155 5.32 15.85 33.51
C ASN A 155 5.24 14.56 32.71
N ARG A 156 6.39 13.91 32.48
CA ARG A 156 6.51 12.71 31.63
C ARG A 156 5.51 11.63 32.05
N PRO A 157 4.55 11.24 31.13
CA PRO A 157 3.57 10.22 31.46
C PRO A 157 4.20 8.83 31.56
N ARG A 158 3.62 7.97 32.41
CA ARG A 158 3.93 6.54 32.40
C ARG A 158 3.38 5.91 31.13
N ARG A 159 4.02 4.83 30.66
CA ARG A 159 3.62 4.13 29.44
C ARG A 159 2.13 3.76 29.40
N GLN A 160 1.56 3.32 30.52
CA GLN A 160 0.14 2.97 30.64
C GLN A 160 -0.82 4.16 30.53
N ASN A 161 -0.32 5.38 30.77
CA ASN A 161 -1.10 6.63 30.73
C ASN A 161 -0.82 7.44 29.46
N PHE A 162 -0.03 6.89 28.54
CA PHE A 162 0.33 7.56 27.29
C PHE A 162 -0.39 6.88 26.11
N SER A 163 -1.26 7.61 25.43
CA SER A 163 -2.05 7.09 24.30
C SER A 163 -1.22 6.78 23.05
N GLY A 164 0.02 7.27 22.99
CA GLY A 164 0.89 7.16 21.83
C GLY A 164 0.46 8.05 20.67
N MET A 165 1.08 7.82 19.51
CA MET A 165 0.73 8.44 18.24
C MET A 165 0.52 7.37 17.17
N LEU A 166 -0.35 7.65 16.20
CA LEU A 166 -0.44 6.84 14.98
C LEU A 166 0.75 7.18 14.10
N MET A 167 1.43 6.13 13.65
CA MET A 167 2.53 6.21 12.70
C MET A 167 2.13 5.45 11.44
N GLU A 168 2.14 6.13 10.30
CA GLU A 168 1.90 5.51 9.00
C GLU A 168 2.94 4.42 8.76
N ASN A 169 2.48 3.19 8.49
CA ASN A 169 3.35 2.05 8.24
C ASN A 169 3.50 1.71 6.76
N GLY A 170 2.70 2.37 5.89
CA GLY A 170 2.78 2.23 4.45
C GLY A 170 2.35 0.85 3.92
N ALA A 171 1.58 0.06 4.67
CA ALA A 171 1.21 -1.28 4.22
C ALA A 171 0.25 -1.23 3.04
N PHE A 172 -0.86 -0.48 3.18
CA PHE A 172 -1.78 -0.24 2.08
C PHE A 172 -2.65 1.01 2.31
N TYR A 173 -3.29 1.47 1.22
CA TYR A 173 -4.15 2.63 1.16
C TYR A 173 -5.39 2.30 0.34
N ILE A 174 -6.55 2.87 0.69
CA ILE A 174 -7.81 2.68 -0.04
C ILE A 174 -8.36 4.04 -0.43
N ASN A 175 -8.77 4.20 -1.68
CA ASN A 175 -9.45 5.39 -2.18
C ASN A 175 -10.32 5.03 -3.39
N LYS A 176 -11.23 5.90 -3.80
CA LYS A 176 -11.93 5.78 -5.07
C LYS A 176 -11.06 6.24 -6.23
N VAL A 177 -11.23 5.63 -7.38
CA VAL A 177 -10.56 6.01 -8.63
C VAL A 177 -10.82 7.48 -8.95
N GLY A 178 -12.06 7.97 -8.87
CA GLY A 178 -12.40 9.37 -9.12
C GLY A 178 -11.64 10.34 -8.23
N ASN A 179 -11.53 10.06 -6.93
CA ASN A 179 -10.78 10.86 -5.98
C ASN A 179 -9.27 10.88 -6.31
N ILE A 180 -8.72 9.74 -6.73
CA ILE A 180 -7.30 9.63 -7.14
C ILE A 180 -7.07 10.46 -8.42
N LEU A 181 -7.97 10.42 -9.39
CA LEU A 181 -7.85 11.18 -10.63
C LEU A 181 -7.92 12.69 -10.38
N GLU A 182 -8.78 13.14 -9.46
CA GLU A 182 -8.95 14.54 -9.09
C GLU A 182 -7.76 15.09 -8.30
N SER A 183 -7.34 14.34 -7.24
CA SER A 183 -6.28 14.79 -6.33
C SER A 183 -4.86 14.51 -6.83
N GLY A 184 -4.70 13.52 -7.72
CA GLY A 184 -3.39 12.98 -8.11
C GLY A 184 -2.68 12.22 -6.98
N ASN A 185 -3.37 11.85 -5.89
CA ASN A 185 -2.79 11.27 -4.69
C ASN A 185 -3.55 10.01 -4.23
N ARG A 186 -2.84 9.12 -3.52
CA ARG A 186 -3.42 7.92 -2.90
C ARG A 186 -4.41 8.23 -1.78
N LEU A 187 -4.31 9.40 -1.17
CA LEU A 187 -5.16 9.88 -0.08
C LEU A 187 -5.85 11.18 -0.49
N SER A 188 -7.10 11.34 -0.06
CA SER A 188 -7.89 12.56 -0.28
C SER A 188 -9.05 12.65 0.72
N GLY A 189 -9.63 13.84 0.85
CA GLY A 189 -10.82 14.07 1.66
C GLY A 189 -10.65 13.75 3.15
N HIS A 190 -11.70 13.20 3.76
CA HIS A 190 -11.70 12.74 5.15
C HIS A 190 -11.01 11.37 5.25
N ILE A 191 -9.85 11.33 5.92
CA ILE A 191 -8.97 10.16 5.97
C ILE A 191 -9.24 9.34 7.24
N GLY A 192 -9.49 8.05 7.05
CA GLY A 192 -9.62 7.07 8.10
C GLY A 192 -8.37 6.22 8.31
#